data_9591ccce3a5f571617373c9ad00a7f5d
#
_entry.id   9591ccce3a5f571617373c9ad00a7f5d
#
_cell.length_a   1.000
_cell.length_b   1.000
_cell.length_c   1.000
_cell.angle_alpha   90.00
_cell.angle_beta   90.00
_cell.angle_gamma   90.00
#
_symmetry.space_group_name_H-M   'P 1'
#
loop_
_entity.id
_entity.type
_entity.pdbx_description
1 polymer ?
#
loop_
_entity_poly.entity_id
_entity_poly.type
_entity_poly.pdbx_seq_one_letter_code
_entity_poly.pdbx_strand_id
1 'polypeptide(L)'
;AWRALAQAITALENGKADPKLEASIAQAAGAKKIPVLGITGTGGAGKSSLTDELIRRLRLDQGDALRVALVSIDPSRRKSGGALLGDRIRMNAISPWQAGPRVFMRSLATRDAGSEISQALPAVLTACKAAGFDLVIVETSGIGQGDAAIVPLVDVPLYVMTPEYGAASQLEKIDMLDFAEFVAINKFDRKGAADALRDVAKQVQRNREAFETP
;
A
#
# COMPACT_ATOMS: atom_id res chain seq x y z
N ALA A 1 8.63 14.77 -16.19
CA ALA A 1 7.31 14.67 -15.53
C ALA A 1 7.44 14.24 -14.05
N TRP A 2 8.18 13.20 -13.71
CA TRP A 2 8.24 12.67 -12.33
C TRP A 2 8.99 13.56 -11.34
N ARG A 3 9.94 14.38 -11.80
CA ARG A 3 10.62 15.35 -10.94
C ARG A 3 9.63 16.40 -10.39
N ALA A 4 8.74 16.91 -11.23
CA ALA A 4 7.70 17.85 -10.80
C ALA A 4 6.73 17.21 -9.81
N LEU A 5 6.30 15.95 -10.04
CA LEU A 5 5.48 15.20 -9.10
C LEU A 5 6.20 15.03 -7.75
N ALA A 6 7.47 14.64 -7.76
CA ALA A 6 8.26 14.48 -6.54
C ALA A 6 8.38 15.79 -5.74
N GLN A 7 8.53 16.93 -6.42
CA GLN A 7 8.55 18.27 -5.81
C GLN A 7 7.18 18.63 -5.22
N ALA A 8 6.09 18.39 -5.95
CA ALA A 8 4.73 18.62 -5.47
C ALA A 8 4.44 17.78 -4.23
N ILE A 9 4.77 16.49 -4.24
CA ILE A 9 4.60 15.61 -3.07
C ILE A 9 5.41 16.14 -1.88
N THR A 10 6.64 16.60 -2.10
CA THR A 10 7.46 17.18 -1.02
C THR A 10 6.82 18.45 -0.43
N ALA A 11 6.23 19.29 -1.26
CA ALA A 11 5.51 20.48 -0.79
C ALA A 11 4.25 20.08 0.03
N LEU A 12 3.48 19.12 -0.45
CA LEU A 12 2.30 18.58 0.26
C LEU A 12 2.68 17.98 1.62
N GLU A 13 3.72 17.13 1.66
CA GLU A 13 4.22 16.52 2.91
C GLU A 13 4.64 17.56 3.96
N ASN A 14 5.16 18.70 3.52
CA ASN A 14 5.65 19.74 4.41
C ASN A 14 4.62 20.84 4.71
N GLY A 15 3.39 20.72 4.20
CA GLY A 15 2.38 21.75 4.34
C GLY A 15 2.77 23.09 3.68
N LYS A 16 3.60 23.02 2.65
CA LYS A 16 4.11 24.18 1.90
C LYS A 16 3.57 24.26 0.47
N ALA A 17 2.56 23.47 0.15
CA ALA A 17 1.92 23.52 -1.14
C ALA A 17 1.11 24.83 -1.27
N ASP A 18 1.22 25.49 -2.43
CA ASP A 18 0.39 26.65 -2.74
C ASP A 18 -1.06 26.16 -2.94
N PRO A 19 -2.09 26.83 -2.37
CA PRO A 19 -3.50 26.49 -2.58
C PRO A 19 -3.91 26.41 -4.06
N LYS A 20 -3.29 27.19 -4.94
CA LYS A 20 -3.50 27.10 -6.40
C LYS A 20 -2.98 25.79 -6.98
N LEU A 21 -1.84 25.30 -6.48
CA LEU A 21 -1.27 24.01 -6.88
C LEU A 21 -2.19 22.88 -6.42
N GLU A 22 -2.67 22.91 -5.17
CA GLU A 22 -3.59 21.92 -4.63
C GLU A 22 -4.90 21.87 -5.43
N ALA A 23 -5.50 23.02 -5.73
CA ALA A 23 -6.70 23.11 -6.54
C ALA A 23 -6.50 22.55 -7.97
N SER A 24 -5.36 22.85 -8.61
CA SER A 24 -5.05 22.34 -9.93
C SER A 24 -4.82 20.83 -9.96
N ILE A 25 -4.18 20.27 -8.92
CA ILE A 25 -3.99 18.84 -8.73
C ILE A 25 -5.36 18.17 -8.53
N ALA A 26 -6.22 18.70 -7.68
CA ALA A 26 -7.55 18.18 -7.43
C ALA A 26 -8.42 18.16 -8.70
N GLN A 27 -8.39 19.23 -9.48
CA GLN A 27 -9.10 19.32 -10.76
C GLN A 27 -8.59 18.28 -11.77
N ALA A 28 -7.28 18.13 -11.90
CA ALA A 28 -6.67 17.16 -12.83
C ALA A 28 -6.94 15.71 -12.41
N ALA A 29 -7.02 15.44 -11.11
CA ALA A 29 -7.34 14.12 -10.56
C ALA A 29 -8.82 13.74 -10.75
N GLY A 30 -9.74 14.68 -10.59
CA GLY A 30 -11.19 14.45 -10.67
C GLY A 30 -11.67 13.90 -12.00
N ALA A 31 -10.91 14.09 -13.07
CA ALA A 31 -11.22 13.57 -14.41
C ALA A 31 -10.87 12.07 -14.62
N LYS A 32 -10.18 11.42 -13.65
CA LYS A 32 -9.58 10.09 -13.84
C LYS A 32 -9.97 9.14 -12.73
N LYS A 33 -10.58 8.01 -13.10
CA LYS A 33 -10.80 6.87 -12.20
C LYS A 33 -9.54 5.97 -12.23
N ILE A 34 -8.57 6.24 -11.36
CA ILE A 34 -7.34 5.45 -11.25
C ILE A 34 -7.46 4.60 -9.98
N PRO A 35 -7.38 3.25 -10.10
CA PRO A 35 -7.51 2.37 -8.95
C PRO A 35 -6.35 2.55 -7.97
N VAL A 36 -6.67 2.42 -6.69
CA VAL A 36 -5.71 2.46 -5.59
C VAL A 36 -5.75 1.13 -4.85
N LEU A 37 -4.66 0.37 -4.90
CA LEU A 37 -4.46 -0.85 -4.13
C LEU A 37 -3.76 -0.50 -2.81
N GLY A 38 -4.38 -0.84 -1.68
CA GLY A 38 -3.78 -0.72 -0.36
C GLY A 38 -3.21 -2.05 0.11
N ILE A 39 -1.91 -2.12 0.40
CA ILE A 39 -1.24 -3.31 0.93
C ILE A 39 -0.88 -3.04 2.38
N THR A 40 -1.52 -3.75 3.29
CA THR A 40 -1.30 -3.66 4.72
C THR A 40 -1.09 -5.04 5.33
N GLY A 41 -0.79 -5.13 6.61
CA GLY A 41 -0.57 -6.40 7.29
C GLY A 41 0.58 -6.38 8.26
N THR A 42 0.80 -7.50 8.94
CA THR A 42 1.74 -7.63 10.05
C THR A 42 3.19 -7.31 9.66
N GLY A 43 3.94 -6.81 10.63
CA GLY A 43 5.38 -6.61 10.49
C GLY A 43 6.08 -7.93 10.13
N GLY A 44 7.01 -7.89 9.18
CA GLY A 44 7.72 -9.09 8.74
C GLY A 44 6.91 -10.06 7.87
N ALA A 45 5.65 -9.75 7.54
CA ALA A 45 4.83 -10.59 6.66
C ALA A 45 5.34 -10.67 5.21
N GLY A 46 6.24 -9.79 4.81
CA GLY A 46 6.83 -9.77 3.47
C GLY A 46 6.05 -8.91 2.49
N LYS A 47 5.35 -7.87 2.98
CA LYS A 47 4.59 -6.91 2.14
C LYS A 47 5.43 -6.35 1.00
N SER A 48 6.59 -5.78 1.31
CA SER A 48 7.46 -5.15 0.30
C SER A 48 7.96 -6.15 -0.75
N SER A 49 8.24 -7.39 -0.36
CA SER A 49 8.60 -8.45 -1.32
C SER A 49 7.42 -8.84 -2.20
N LEU A 50 6.22 -8.92 -1.63
CA LEU A 50 5.00 -9.18 -2.38
C LEU A 50 4.70 -8.01 -3.33
N THR A 51 4.84 -6.77 -2.87
CA THR A 51 4.65 -5.56 -3.68
C THR A 51 5.61 -5.53 -4.86
N ASP A 52 6.90 -5.83 -4.63
CA ASP A 52 7.92 -5.91 -5.70
C ASP A 52 7.56 -6.96 -6.75
N GLU A 53 7.17 -8.16 -6.33
CA GLU A 53 6.77 -9.23 -7.24
C GLU A 53 5.47 -8.91 -7.97
N LEU A 54 4.47 -8.30 -7.32
CA LEU A 54 3.24 -7.84 -7.98
C LEU A 54 3.54 -6.82 -9.07
N ILE A 55 4.37 -5.83 -8.78
CA ILE A 55 4.79 -4.83 -9.79
C ILE A 55 5.54 -5.52 -10.93
N ARG A 56 6.46 -6.43 -10.61
CA ARG A 56 7.21 -7.19 -11.61
C ARG A 56 6.27 -7.99 -12.53
N ARG A 57 5.27 -8.69 -11.96
CA ARG A 57 4.29 -9.46 -12.73
C ARG A 57 3.42 -8.55 -13.59
N LEU A 58 2.88 -7.47 -13.04
CA LEU A 58 2.12 -6.50 -13.81
C LEU A 58 2.90 -5.95 -15.01
N ARG A 59 4.19 -5.65 -14.83
CA ARG A 59 5.05 -5.18 -15.91
C ARG A 59 5.25 -6.24 -16.99
N LEU A 60 5.48 -7.50 -16.58
CA LEU A 60 5.65 -8.62 -17.51
C LEU A 60 4.36 -8.91 -18.29
N ASP A 61 3.25 -9.07 -17.58
CA ASP A 61 1.96 -9.48 -18.15
C ASP A 61 1.38 -8.41 -19.08
N GLN A 62 1.68 -7.13 -18.81
CA GLN A 62 1.21 -6.00 -19.61
C GLN A 62 2.27 -5.44 -20.59
N GLY A 63 3.35 -6.19 -20.84
CA GLY A 63 4.40 -5.76 -21.76
C GLY A 63 5.05 -4.44 -21.37
N ASP A 64 5.19 -4.14 -20.08
CA ASP A 64 5.71 -2.90 -19.51
C ASP A 64 4.94 -1.63 -19.97
N ALA A 65 3.66 -1.76 -20.32
CA ALA A 65 2.84 -0.64 -20.78
C ALA A 65 2.34 0.22 -19.62
N LEU A 66 2.04 -0.37 -18.47
CA LEU A 66 1.43 0.32 -17.33
C LEU A 66 2.43 1.22 -16.60
N ARG A 67 1.91 2.37 -16.16
CA ARG A 67 2.61 3.31 -15.27
C ARG A 67 2.08 3.14 -13.86
N VAL A 68 2.94 2.72 -12.93
CA VAL A 68 2.57 2.44 -11.55
C VAL A 68 3.20 3.46 -10.61
N ALA A 69 2.41 4.02 -9.70
CA ALA A 69 2.91 4.79 -8.56
C ALA A 69 2.89 3.91 -7.32
N LEU A 70 4.03 3.78 -6.64
CA LEU A 70 4.15 3.12 -5.36
C LEU A 70 4.41 4.16 -4.26
N VAL A 71 3.52 4.22 -3.29
CA VAL A 71 3.64 5.07 -2.11
C VAL A 71 3.86 4.15 -0.90
N SER A 72 5.07 4.16 -0.35
CA SER A 72 5.41 3.40 0.86
C SER A 72 5.29 4.32 2.07
N ILE A 73 4.58 3.88 3.10
CA ILE A 73 4.45 4.61 4.35
C ILE A 73 5.44 4.02 5.34
N ASP A 74 6.45 4.80 5.68
CA ASP A 74 7.52 4.39 6.58
C ASP A 74 7.40 5.10 7.93
N PRO A 75 7.75 4.41 9.03
CA PRO A 75 7.83 5.08 10.32
C PRO A 75 8.90 6.17 10.28
N SER A 76 8.60 7.30 10.91
CA SER A 76 9.53 8.42 10.99
C SER A 76 10.78 8.06 11.79
N ARG A 77 11.94 8.47 11.32
CA ARG A 77 13.16 8.41 12.13
C ARG A 77 13.06 9.38 13.31
N ARG A 78 13.25 8.90 14.52
CA ARG A 78 13.18 9.71 15.75
C ARG A 78 14.08 10.96 15.72
N LYS A 79 15.23 10.91 15.06
CA LYS A 79 16.20 12.04 15.02
C LYS A 79 16.00 13.00 13.83
N SER A 80 15.48 12.54 12.68
CA SER A 80 15.44 13.36 11.47
C SER A 80 14.02 13.63 10.96
N GLY A 81 13.00 12.94 11.48
CA GLY A 81 11.62 13.05 11.00
C GLY A 81 11.39 12.54 9.57
N GLY A 82 12.43 12.01 8.93
CA GLY A 82 12.33 11.49 7.55
C GLY A 82 12.02 9.99 7.50
N ALA A 83 11.54 9.52 6.35
CA ALA A 83 11.26 8.12 6.10
C ALA A 83 12.53 7.24 6.11
N LEU A 84 12.34 5.97 6.48
CA LEU A 84 13.40 4.95 6.43
C LEU A 84 13.50 4.42 5.00
N LEU A 85 14.37 4.94 4.17
CA LEU A 85 14.49 4.58 2.74
C LEU A 85 14.91 3.12 2.45
N GLY A 86 14.90 2.23 3.45
CA GLY A 86 15.36 0.85 3.33
C GLY A 86 14.60 0.02 2.30
N ASP A 87 13.31 0.26 2.13
CA ASP A 87 12.48 -0.51 1.21
C ASP A 87 12.78 -0.19 -0.25
N ARG A 88 13.11 1.06 -0.57
CA ARG A 88 13.47 1.45 -1.93
C ARG A 88 14.71 0.71 -2.45
N ILE A 89 15.66 0.40 -1.58
CA ILE A 89 16.90 -0.31 -1.95
C ILE A 89 16.63 -1.79 -2.26
N ARG A 90 15.57 -2.34 -1.70
CA ARG A 90 15.21 -3.77 -1.84
C ARG A 90 14.31 -4.05 -3.02
N MET A 91 13.65 -3.02 -3.59
CA MET A 91 12.72 -3.19 -4.71
C MET A 91 13.44 -3.18 -6.05
N ASN A 92 13.40 -4.30 -6.75
CA ASN A 92 14.05 -4.47 -8.06
C ASN A 92 13.12 -4.07 -9.22
N ALA A 93 11.81 -4.25 -9.05
CA ALA A 93 10.81 -3.98 -10.08
C ALA A 93 10.64 -2.49 -10.42
N ILE A 94 11.15 -1.57 -9.58
CA ILE A 94 11.11 -0.12 -9.83
C ILE A 94 12.14 0.36 -10.84
N SER A 95 13.16 -0.45 -11.12
CA SER A 95 14.22 -0.10 -12.07
C SER A 95 13.68 0.07 -13.49
N PRO A 96 14.22 1.00 -14.28
CA PRO A 96 13.84 1.13 -15.69
C PRO A 96 14.14 -0.14 -16.48
N TRP A 97 13.18 -0.56 -17.32
CA TRP A 97 13.38 -1.60 -18.35
C TRP A 97 13.56 -0.93 -19.71
N GLN A 98 13.50 -1.71 -20.80
CA GLN A 98 13.72 -1.21 -22.18
C GLN A 98 12.79 -0.04 -22.55
N ALA A 99 11.54 -0.06 -22.08
CA ALA A 99 10.56 1.02 -22.30
C ALA A 99 10.81 2.28 -21.44
N GLY A 100 11.89 2.31 -20.64
CA GLY A 100 12.22 3.40 -19.73
C GLY A 100 11.53 3.28 -18.37
N PRO A 101 11.49 4.36 -17.59
CA PRO A 101 10.91 4.34 -16.24
C PRO A 101 9.38 4.24 -16.30
N ARG A 102 8.82 3.20 -15.72
CA ARG A 102 7.37 2.95 -15.60
C ARG A 102 6.86 2.99 -14.17
N VAL A 103 7.74 2.82 -13.18
CA VAL A 103 7.37 2.79 -11.77
C VAL A 103 7.94 4.00 -11.06
N PHE A 104 7.05 4.84 -10.52
CA PHE A 104 7.41 5.93 -9.61
C PHE A 104 7.29 5.44 -8.18
N MET A 105 8.28 5.66 -7.34
CA MET A 105 8.22 5.31 -5.92
C MET A 105 8.48 6.52 -5.03
N ARG A 106 7.65 6.67 -4.00
CA ARG A 106 7.80 7.68 -2.95
C ARG A 106 7.58 7.06 -1.59
N SER A 107 8.50 7.28 -0.65
CA SER A 107 8.30 6.99 0.76
C SER A 107 7.77 8.22 1.49
N LEU A 108 6.71 8.05 2.28
CA LEU A 108 6.13 9.07 3.16
C LEU A 108 6.43 8.72 4.61
N ALA A 109 6.80 9.72 5.40
CA ALA A 109 6.97 9.56 6.84
C ALA A 109 5.63 9.75 7.57
N THR A 110 5.36 8.94 8.61
CA THR A 110 4.15 9.09 9.42
C THR A 110 4.15 10.37 10.24
N ARG A 111 5.33 10.89 10.61
CA ARG A 111 5.61 12.10 11.43
C ARG A 111 5.00 12.13 12.82
N ASP A 112 3.82 11.56 13.03
CA ASP A 112 3.17 11.50 14.34
C ASP A 112 3.48 10.15 15.02
N ALA A 113 3.83 10.22 16.30
CA ALA A 113 4.04 9.02 17.11
C ALA A 113 2.69 8.30 17.29
N GLY A 114 2.59 7.07 16.77
CA GLY A 114 1.38 6.25 16.84
C GLY A 114 0.45 6.35 15.64
N SER A 115 0.72 7.23 14.67
CA SER A 115 0.00 7.20 13.39
C SER A 115 0.66 6.22 12.43
N GLU A 116 -0.13 5.36 11.82
CA GLU A 116 0.30 4.40 10.81
C GLU A 116 0.21 4.95 9.39
N ILE A 117 -0.51 6.06 9.23
CA ILE A 117 -0.75 6.71 7.95
C ILE A 117 -0.22 8.14 8.00
N SER A 118 0.48 8.55 6.95
CA SER A 118 0.89 9.93 6.77
C SER A 118 -0.34 10.82 6.54
N GLN A 119 -0.45 11.93 7.26
CA GLN A 119 -1.52 12.92 7.05
C GLN A 119 -1.52 13.48 5.61
N ALA A 120 -0.39 13.48 4.93
CA ALA A 120 -0.28 13.90 3.54
C ALA A 120 -0.79 12.85 2.53
N LEU A 121 -1.08 11.62 2.95
CA LEU A 121 -1.43 10.53 2.03
C LEU A 121 -2.61 10.87 1.10
N PRO A 122 -3.75 11.43 1.54
CA PRO A 122 -4.86 11.76 0.65
C PRO A 122 -4.45 12.73 -0.47
N ALA A 123 -3.70 13.77 -0.14
CA ALA A 123 -3.20 14.74 -1.10
C ALA A 123 -2.18 14.13 -2.07
N VAL A 124 -1.33 13.24 -1.60
CA VAL A 124 -0.34 12.50 -2.41
C VAL A 124 -1.04 11.56 -3.38
N LEU A 125 -2.08 10.84 -2.95
CA LEU A 125 -2.89 9.99 -3.83
C LEU A 125 -3.52 10.82 -4.95
N THR A 126 -4.09 11.97 -4.61
CA THR A 126 -4.65 12.91 -5.56
C THR A 126 -3.59 13.38 -6.57
N ALA A 127 -2.38 13.69 -6.12
CA ALA A 127 -1.26 14.08 -6.99
C ALA A 127 -0.82 12.95 -7.93
N CYS A 128 -0.80 11.70 -7.45
CA CYS A 128 -0.50 10.54 -8.29
C CYS A 128 -1.60 10.32 -9.35
N LYS A 129 -2.88 10.45 -8.99
CA LYS A 129 -4.00 10.39 -9.94
C LYS A 129 -3.89 11.49 -11.00
N ALA A 130 -3.59 12.73 -10.60
CA ALA A 130 -3.39 13.86 -11.52
C ALA A 130 -2.22 13.61 -12.50
N ALA A 131 -1.14 12.98 -12.04
CA ALA A 131 0.04 12.66 -12.86
C ALA A 131 -0.22 11.57 -13.92
N GLY A 132 -1.37 10.90 -13.89
CA GLY A 132 -1.83 9.96 -14.91
C GLY A 132 -1.11 8.62 -14.85
N PHE A 133 -0.93 8.06 -13.66
CA PHE A 133 -0.61 6.65 -13.49
C PHE A 133 -1.84 5.78 -13.78
N ASP A 134 -1.59 4.53 -14.16
CA ASP A 134 -2.65 3.56 -14.43
C ASP A 134 -3.07 2.82 -13.16
N LEU A 135 -2.16 2.74 -12.18
CA LEU A 135 -2.37 2.13 -10.87
C LEU A 135 -1.58 2.89 -9.80
N VAL A 136 -2.18 3.10 -8.64
CA VAL A 136 -1.47 3.54 -7.44
C VAL A 136 -1.47 2.41 -6.42
N ILE A 137 -0.31 2.07 -5.87
CA ILE A 137 -0.15 1.11 -4.79
C ILE A 137 0.29 1.88 -3.55
N VAL A 138 -0.40 1.66 -2.43
CA VAL A 138 0.00 2.18 -1.12
C VAL A 138 0.39 1.01 -0.24
N GLU A 139 1.59 1.04 0.33
CA GLU A 139 2.07 0.03 1.26
C GLU A 139 2.28 0.63 2.64
N THR A 140 1.68 0.03 3.69
CA THR A 140 1.87 0.45 5.08
C THR A 140 3.07 -0.24 5.71
N SER A 141 3.63 0.35 6.77
CA SER A 141 4.79 -0.20 7.49
C SER A 141 4.49 -1.52 8.23
N GLY A 142 3.24 -1.76 8.60
CA GLY A 142 2.84 -2.93 9.39
C GLY A 142 3.33 -2.89 10.84
N ILE A 143 3.49 -1.69 11.39
CA ILE A 143 3.85 -1.47 12.78
C ILE A 143 2.62 -0.97 13.52
N GLY A 144 1.84 -1.89 14.10
CA GLY A 144 0.73 -1.54 14.98
C GLY A 144 -0.61 -2.17 14.63
N GLN A 145 -1.68 -1.69 15.27
CA GLN A 145 -3.05 -2.20 15.12
C GLN A 145 -3.94 -1.33 14.21
N GLY A 146 -3.40 -0.25 13.63
CA GLY A 146 -4.17 0.72 12.83
C GLY A 146 -4.22 0.42 11.34
N ASP A 147 -3.97 -0.81 10.94
CA ASP A 147 -4.00 -1.24 9.53
C ASP A 147 -5.30 -0.86 8.80
N ALA A 148 -6.42 -0.76 9.53
CA ALA A 148 -7.72 -0.38 8.98
C ALA A 148 -7.81 1.12 8.57
N ALA A 149 -6.90 1.97 9.03
CA ALA A 149 -6.90 3.39 8.69
C ALA A 149 -6.63 3.67 7.19
N ILE A 150 -6.08 2.70 6.46
CA ILE A 150 -5.89 2.80 5.02
C ILE A 150 -7.19 2.58 4.23
N VAL A 151 -8.15 1.83 4.78
CA VAL A 151 -9.36 1.37 4.09
C VAL A 151 -10.12 2.51 3.40
N PRO A 152 -10.43 3.65 4.05
CA PRO A 152 -11.17 4.73 3.40
C PRO A 152 -10.39 5.45 2.29
N LEU A 153 -9.12 5.17 2.12
CA LEU A 153 -8.23 5.86 1.17
C LEU A 153 -7.92 5.03 -0.08
N VAL A 154 -8.32 3.77 -0.12
CA VAL A 154 -8.01 2.84 -1.20
C VAL A 154 -9.27 2.21 -1.77
N ASP A 155 -9.19 1.74 -3.03
CA ASP A 155 -10.31 1.07 -3.68
C ASP A 155 -10.32 -0.44 -3.38
N VAL A 156 -9.13 -1.02 -3.23
CA VAL A 156 -8.94 -2.46 -2.96
C VAL A 156 -7.95 -2.63 -1.81
N PRO A 157 -8.41 -2.95 -0.60
CA PRO A 157 -7.52 -3.28 0.51
C PRO A 157 -7.10 -4.76 0.45
N LEU A 158 -5.77 -5.00 0.42
CA LEU A 158 -5.13 -6.30 0.51
C LEU A 158 -4.43 -6.43 1.87
N TYR A 159 -4.84 -7.40 2.66
CA TYR A 159 -4.19 -7.74 3.93
C TYR A 159 -3.19 -8.88 3.76
N VAL A 160 -1.94 -8.68 4.21
CA VAL A 160 -0.86 -9.67 4.11
C VAL A 160 -0.46 -10.15 5.49
N MET A 161 -0.56 -11.45 5.71
CA MET A 161 -0.20 -12.11 6.96
C MET A 161 0.65 -13.35 6.72
N THR A 162 1.19 -13.93 7.78
CA THR A 162 1.91 -15.20 7.73
C THR A 162 1.17 -16.26 8.54
N PRO A 163 1.45 -17.58 8.32
CA PRO A 163 0.75 -18.66 9.01
C PRO A 163 0.76 -18.56 10.55
N GLU A 164 1.79 -17.95 11.13
CA GLU A 164 1.92 -17.79 12.58
C GLU A 164 0.80 -16.95 13.22
N TYR A 165 0.17 -16.08 12.43
CA TYR A 165 -0.95 -15.25 12.87
C TYR A 165 -2.31 -15.86 12.54
N GLY A 166 -2.35 -17.04 11.93
CA GLY A 166 -3.57 -17.72 11.47
C GLY A 166 -4.29 -18.52 12.55
N ALA A 167 -3.83 -18.53 13.80
CA ALA A 167 -4.55 -19.21 14.88
C ALA A 167 -5.87 -18.49 15.19
N ALA A 168 -6.96 -19.24 15.36
CA ALA A 168 -8.32 -18.71 15.55
C ALA A 168 -8.41 -17.62 16.64
N SER A 169 -7.73 -17.78 17.76
CA SER A 169 -7.68 -16.78 18.85
C SER A 169 -6.93 -15.49 18.50
N GLN A 170 -6.13 -15.47 17.44
CA GLN A 170 -5.44 -14.28 16.94
C GLN A 170 -6.28 -13.59 15.88
N LEU A 171 -7.02 -14.34 15.06
CA LEU A 171 -7.82 -13.81 13.94
C LEU A 171 -8.93 -12.87 14.42
N GLU A 172 -9.54 -13.13 15.55
CA GLU A 172 -10.57 -12.27 16.14
C GLU A 172 -10.07 -10.87 16.51
N LYS A 173 -8.74 -10.69 16.61
CA LYS A 173 -8.08 -9.40 16.93
C LYS A 173 -7.61 -8.64 15.69
N ILE A 174 -7.85 -9.16 14.50
CA ILE A 174 -7.40 -8.58 13.24
C ILE A 174 -8.56 -7.86 12.58
N ASP A 175 -8.74 -6.58 12.89
CA ASP A 175 -9.82 -5.74 12.35
C ASP A 175 -9.83 -5.74 10.81
N MET A 176 -8.66 -5.87 10.18
CA MET A 176 -8.55 -5.88 8.71
C MET A 176 -9.26 -7.04 8.03
N LEU A 177 -9.58 -8.14 8.73
CA LEU A 177 -10.37 -9.23 8.15
C LEU A 177 -11.83 -8.83 7.85
N ASP A 178 -12.31 -7.75 8.47
CA ASP A 178 -13.64 -7.19 8.19
C ASP A 178 -13.66 -6.35 6.91
N PHE A 179 -12.54 -5.74 6.56
CA PHE A 179 -12.43 -4.72 5.52
C PHE A 179 -11.64 -5.16 4.29
N ALA A 180 -10.73 -6.14 4.43
CA ALA A 180 -9.87 -6.56 3.33
C ALA A 180 -10.67 -7.21 2.21
N GLU A 181 -10.51 -6.71 0.98
CA GLU A 181 -11.04 -7.37 -0.22
C GLU A 181 -10.34 -8.71 -0.46
N PHE A 182 -9.02 -8.72 -0.25
CA PHE A 182 -8.18 -9.90 -0.35
C PHE A 182 -7.33 -10.10 0.89
N VAL A 183 -7.14 -11.37 1.28
CA VAL A 183 -6.20 -11.77 2.34
C VAL A 183 -5.15 -12.68 1.73
N ALA A 184 -3.88 -12.29 1.82
CA ALA A 184 -2.75 -13.08 1.36
C ALA A 184 -2.03 -13.72 2.55
N ILE A 185 -2.00 -15.04 2.61
CA ILE A 185 -1.17 -15.79 3.56
C ILE A 185 0.18 -16.03 2.89
N ASN A 186 1.12 -15.15 3.19
CA ASN A 186 2.47 -15.23 2.64
C ASN A 186 3.33 -16.24 3.39
N LYS A 187 4.46 -16.65 2.80
CA LYS A 187 5.34 -17.70 3.35
C LYS A 187 4.58 -19.01 3.57
N PHE A 188 3.82 -19.40 2.56
CA PHE A 188 2.94 -20.56 2.60
C PHE A 188 3.69 -21.91 2.66
N ASP A 189 4.99 -21.88 2.46
CA ASP A 189 5.94 -23.00 2.69
C ASP A 189 6.12 -23.33 4.18
N ARG A 190 5.69 -22.47 5.09
CA ARG A 190 5.81 -22.68 6.53
C ARG A 190 4.76 -23.65 7.07
N LYS A 191 5.14 -24.36 8.15
CA LYS A 191 4.25 -25.26 8.87
C LYS A 191 2.97 -24.52 9.33
N GLY A 192 1.83 -25.14 9.16
CA GLY A 192 0.53 -24.60 9.57
C GLY A 192 -0.14 -23.69 8.54
N ALA A 193 0.43 -23.51 7.37
CA ALA A 193 -0.12 -22.61 6.34
C ALA A 193 -1.51 -23.03 5.86
N ALA A 194 -1.74 -24.34 5.64
CA ALA A 194 -3.04 -24.86 5.23
C ALA A 194 -4.10 -24.70 6.34
N ASP A 195 -3.72 -24.84 7.60
CA ASP A 195 -4.60 -24.62 8.74
C ASP A 195 -4.95 -23.13 8.87
N ALA A 196 -3.95 -22.25 8.74
CA ALA A 196 -4.15 -20.82 8.73
C ALA A 196 -5.12 -20.38 7.62
N LEU A 197 -4.95 -20.91 6.39
CA LEU A 197 -5.86 -20.61 5.28
C LEU A 197 -7.30 -20.99 5.61
N ARG A 198 -7.51 -22.20 6.14
CA ARG A 198 -8.84 -22.67 6.53
C ARG A 198 -9.47 -21.81 7.62
N ASP A 199 -8.68 -21.44 8.64
CA ASP A 199 -9.18 -20.69 9.78
C ASP A 199 -9.43 -19.21 9.40
N VAL A 200 -8.59 -18.60 8.56
CA VAL A 200 -8.82 -17.28 7.99
C VAL A 200 -10.09 -17.27 7.13
N ALA A 201 -10.27 -18.27 6.25
CA ALA A 201 -11.47 -18.36 5.42
C ALA A 201 -12.74 -18.41 6.28
N LYS A 202 -12.74 -19.24 7.33
CA LYS A 202 -13.87 -19.31 8.29
C LYS A 202 -14.11 -17.99 9.01
N GLN A 203 -13.05 -17.28 9.41
CA GLN A 203 -13.19 -16.00 10.09
C GLN A 203 -13.77 -14.94 9.15
N VAL A 204 -13.27 -14.84 7.92
CA VAL A 204 -13.80 -13.92 6.91
C VAL A 204 -15.26 -14.22 6.59
N GLN A 205 -15.64 -15.50 6.46
CA GLN A 205 -17.04 -15.89 6.27
C GLN A 205 -17.93 -15.45 7.43
N ARG A 206 -17.48 -15.63 8.68
CA ARG A 206 -18.21 -15.16 9.87
C ARG A 206 -18.39 -13.65 9.87
N ASN A 207 -17.31 -12.91 9.62
CA ASN A 207 -17.33 -11.46 9.66
C ASN A 207 -18.25 -10.86 8.57
N ARG A 208 -18.37 -11.53 7.43
CA ARG A 208 -19.21 -11.10 6.30
C ARG A 208 -20.62 -11.71 6.32
N GLU A 209 -20.96 -12.50 7.34
CA GLU A 209 -22.22 -13.27 7.41
C GLU A 209 -22.48 -14.12 6.16
N ALA A 210 -21.41 -14.50 5.44
CA ALA A 210 -21.46 -15.21 4.17
C ALA A 210 -21.33 -16.74 4.39
N PHE A 211 -22.33 -17.34 5.00
CA PHE A 211 -22.30 -18.77 5.39
C PHE A 211 -22.56 -19.75 4.23
N GLU A 212 -23.03 -19.25 3.07
CA GLU A 212 -23.43 -20.07 1.92
C GLU A 212 -22.42 -20.14 0.77
N THR A 213 -21.31 -19.40 0.83
CA THR A 213 -20.27 -19.39 -0.21
C THR A 213 -18.96 -19.96 0.32
N PRO A 214 -18.37 -20.97 -0.35
CA PRO A 214 -17.08 -21.53 0.04
C PRO A 214 -15.92 -20.57 -0.18
#